data_54b6c19c04c5c368d19581739f9544ac
#
_entry.id   54b6c19c04c5c368d19581739f9544ac
#
_cell.length_a   1.000
_cell.length_b   1.000
_cell.length_c   1.000
_cell.angle_alpha   90.00
_cell.angle_beta   90.00
_cell.angle_gamma   90.00
#
_symmetry.space_group_name_H-M   'P 1'
#
loop_
_entity.id
_entity.type
_entity.pdbx_description
1 polymer ?
#
loop_
_entity_poly.entity_id
_entity_poly.type
_entity_poly.pdbx_seq_one_letter_code
_entity_poly.pdbx_strand_id
1 'polypeptide(L)'
;MRLYISSFNSLFMKKFVTSVIAFSLLLVAYYGVNIMVNSHLNSKQVKVGDSKIIAVGDSHIMTAVDPQFSMDLINIAQSSEPYLASYLKIKKILESQSEVETVVLGLGYHNLSGYYDQKLLTNESTAIFDNNIQLLGTYELSNQSYDFERYVNSFLKNQCIYPQLKKRYLGAYKATRSDLAKADLSQ
;
A
#
# COMPACT_ATOMS: atom_id res chain seq x y z
N MET A 1 11.03 28.77 56.17
CA MET A 1 10.31 27.74 55.39
C MET A 1 11.37 26.82 54.76
N ARG A 2 11.68 25.64 55.34
CA ARG A 2 12.67 24.69 54.79
C ARG A 2 11.92 23.79 53.78
N LEU A 3 12.22 23.94 52.51
CA LEU A 3 11.78 23.00 51.47
C LEU A 3 12.48 21.67 51.72
N TYR A 4 11.72 20.68 52.24
CA TYR A 4 12.14 19.28 52.23
C TYR A 4 12.15 18.80 50.79
N ILE A 5 13.29 18.87 50.11
CA ILE A 5 13.53 18.07 48.92
C ILE A 5 13.72 16.64 49.43
N SER A 6 12.66 15.83 49.37
CA SER A 6 12.75 14.40 49.67
C SER A 6 13.84 13.83 48.74
N SER A 7 14.87 13.25 49.35
CA SER A 7 15.89 12.52 48.62
C SER A 7 15.20 11.34 47.90
N PHE A 8 14.90 11.51 46.64
CA PHE A 8 14.38 10.46 45.78
C PHE A 8 15.34 9.27 45.90
N ASN A 9 14.86 8.15 46.45
CA ASN A 9 15.66 6.99 46.74
C ASN A 9 16.37 6.54 45.41
N SER A 10 17.66 6.67 45.31
CA SER A 10 18.46 6.45 44.08
C SER A 10 18.27 5.03 43.53
N LEU A 11 17.94 4.06 44.36
CA LEU A 11 17.61 2.69 44.01
C LEU A 11 16.24 2.60 43.27
N PHE A 12 15.25 3.37 43.70
CA PHE A 12 13.95 3.41 43.03
C PHE A 12 14.04 4.05 41.65
N MET A 13 14.79 5.15 41.54
CA MET A 13 15.07 5.80 40.25
C MET A 13 15.81 4.87 39.29
N LYS A 14 16.82 4.15 39.74
CA LYS A 14 17.53 3.16 38.91
C LYS A 14 16.60 2.07 38.41
N LYS A 15 15.78 1.48 39.26
CA LYS A 15 14.80 0.45 38.88
C LYS A 15 13.78 1.01 37.86
N PHE A 16 13.27 2.21 38.10
CA PHE A 16 12.34 2.85 37.19
C PHE A 16 12.95 3.07 35.80
N VAL A 17 14.14 3.69 35.74
CA VAL A 17 14.87 3.92 34.48
C VAL A 17 15.16 2.60 33.77
N THR A 18 15.62 1.58 34.47
CA THR A 18 15.87 0.25 33.88
C THR A 18 14.59 -0.35 33.29
N SER A 19 13.46 -0.24 33.99
CA SER A 19 12.16 -0.73 33.50
C SER A 19 11.70 0.03 32.25
N VAL A 20 11.88 1.35 32.23
CA VAL A 20 11.54 2.17 31.06
C VAL A 20 12.41 1.77 29.86
N ILE A 21 13.71 1.60 30.06
CA ILE A 21 14.63 1.17 29.00
C ILE A 21 14.24 -0.22 28.47
N ALA A 22 14.00 -1.18 29.38
CA ALA A 22 13.59 -2.54 29.00
C ALA A 22 12.29 -2.53 28.19
N PHE A 23 11.28 -1.77 28.63
CA PHE A 23 10.03 -1.62 27.92
C PHE A 23 10.23 -0.97 26.53
N SER A 24 11.05 0.08 26.46
CA SER A 24 11.35 0.73 25.18
C SER A 24 12.06 -0.21 24.21
N LEU A 25 12.99 -1.04 24.69
CA LEU A 25 13.67 -2.04 23.85
C LEU A 25 12.68 -3.09 23.33
N LEU A 26 11.72 -3.54 24.13
CA LEU A 26 10.66 -4.46 23.68
C LEU A 26 9.78 -3.84 22.61
N LEU A 27 9.42 -2.55 22.75
CA LEU A 27 8.66 -1.83 21.72
C LEU A 27 9.44 -1.72 20.41
N VAL A 28 10.71 -1.34 20.48
CA VAL A 28 11.58 -1.25 19.30
C VAL A 28 11.71 -2.61 18.60
N ALA A 29 11.90 -3.68 19.38
CA ALA A 29 11.96 -5.04 18.85
C ALA A 29 10.63 -5.45 18.19
N TYR A 30 9.50 -5.16 18.82
CA TYR A 30 8.16 -5.43 18.27
C TYR A 30 7.95 -4.73 16.92
N TYR A 31 8.23 -3.42 16.84
CA TYR A 31 8.11 -2.67 15.59
C TYR A 31 9.09 -3.16 14.53
N GLY A 32 10.33 -3.45 14.92
CA GLY A 32 11.34 -3.98 14.00
C GLY A 32 10.90 -5.31 13.38
N VAL A 33 10.39 -6.24 14.18
CA VAL A 33 9.86 -7.53 13.69
C VAL A 33 8.68 -7.31 12.74
N ASN A 34 7.73 -6.44 13.07
CA ASN A 34 6.60 -6.14 12.20
C ASN A 34 7.06 -5.55 10.85
N ILE A 35 7.99 -4.61 10.86
CA ILE A 35 8.56 -4.04 9.62
C ILE A 35 9.22 -5.14 8.77
N MET A 36 10.02 -6.01 9.37
CA MET A 36 10.67 -7.11 8.65
C MET A 36 9.67 -8.09 8.05
N VAL A 37 8.67 -8.51 8.83
CA VAL A 37 7.60 -9.41 8.37
C VAL A 37 6.81 -8.75 7.23
N ASN A 38 6.41 -7.50 7.40
CA ASN A 38 5.64 -6.78 6.39
C ASN A 38 6.46 -6.54 5.11
N SER A 39 7.73 -6.18 5.23
CA SER A 39 8.63 -6.05 4.07
C SER A 39 8.75 -7.36 3.30
N HIS A 40 8.92 -8.48 4.00
CA HIS A 40 9.01 -9.80 3.38
C HIS A 40 7.68 -10.22 2.71
N LEU A 41 6.55 -10.00 3.37
CA LEU A 41 5.24 -10.30 2.80
C LEU A 41 4.97 -9.45 1.55
N ASN A 42 5.33 -8.17 1.58
CA ASN A 42 5.13 -7.24 0.48
C ASN A 42 5.98 -7.55 -0.74
N SER A 43 7.22 -7.99 -0.54
CA SER A 43 8.07 -8.42 -1.66
C SER A 43 7.49 -9.61 -2.42
N LYS A 44 6.72 -10.47 -1.73
CA LYS A 44 6.03 -11.61 -2.36
C LYS A 44 4.70 -11.23 -3.02
N GLN A 45 4.07 -10.15 -2.59
CA GLN A 45 2.72 -9.77 -3.05
C GLN A 45 2.68 -9.06 -4.40
N VAL A 46 3.82 -8.59 -4.87
CA VAL A 46 3.92 -7.90 -6.17
C VAL A 46 4.03 -8.88 -7.35
N LYS A 47 4.05 -10.18 -7.07
CA LYS A 47 4.09 -11.20 -8.12
C LYS A 47 2.73 -11.33 -8.81
N VAL A 48 2.71 -11.06 -10.11
CA VAL A 48 1.52 -11.21 -10.97
C VAL A 48 1.46 -12.60 -11.65
N GLY A 49 2.08 -13.60 -11.03
CA GLY A 49 2.17 -14.96 -11.59
C GLY A 49 3.02 -15.01 -12.86
N ASP A 50 2.70 -15.91 -13.77
CA ASP A 50 3.39 -16.08 -15.06
C ASP A 50 2.74 -15.22 -16.16
N SER A 51 1.96 -14.19 -15.79
CA SER A 51 1.25 -13.34 -16.74
C SER A 51 2.22 -12.46 -17.51
N LYS A 52 2.09 -12.45 -18.84
CA LYS A 52 2.85 -11.62 -19.76
C LYS A 52 2.21 -10.26 -20.03
N ILE A 53 0.92 -10.15 -19.75
CA ILE A 53 0.12 -8.95 -19.99
C ILE A 53 -0.47 -8.49 -18.69
N ILE A 54 -0.25 -7.24 -18.32
CA ILE A 54 -0.89 -6.63 -17.15
C ILE A 54 -1.79 -5.48 -17.58
N ALA A 55 -3.02 -5.44 -17.05
CA ALA A 55 -3.94 -4.32 -17.21
C ALA A 55 -3.99 -3.51 -15.91
N VAL A 56 -3.74 -2.20 -16.01
CA VAL A 56 -3.61 -1.27 -14.87
C VAL A 56 -4.42 -0.02 -15.17
N GLY A 57 -5.03 0.55 -14.17
CA GLY A 57 -5.81 1.78 -14.30
C GLY A 57 -6.94 1.86 -13.29
N ASP A 58 -7.91 2.66 -13.59
CA ASP A 58 -9.08 2.93 -12.75
C ASP A 58 -10.23 1.93 -12.93
N SER A 59 -11.43 2.33 -12.49
CA SER A 59 -12.64 1.52 -12.60
C SER A 59 -13.03 1.17 -14.05
N HIS A 60 -12.62 1.96 -15.04
CA HIS A 60 -12.91 1.66 -16.45
C HIS A 60 -12.11 0.43 -16.90
N ILE A 61 -10.81 0.38 -16.65
CA ILE A 61 -10.00 -0.79 -16.94
C ILE A 61 -10.40 -1.99 -16.09
N MET A 62 -10.71 -1.73 -14.81
CA MET A 62 -11.17 -2.78 -13.90
C MET A 62 -12.36 -3.57 -14.44
N THR A 63 -13.26 -2.91 -15.19
CA THR A 63 -14.47 -3.52 -15.75
C THR A 63 -14.38 -3.85 -17.23
N ALA A 64 -13.50 -3.19 -17.99
CA ALA A 64 -13.43 -3.36 -19.43
C ALA A 64 -12.50 -4.48 -19.89
N VAL A 65 -11.47 -4.79 -19.11
CA VAL A 65 -10.43 -5.76 -19.49
C VAL A 65 -10.64 -7.06 -18.70
N ASP A 66 -11.36 -8.00 -19.31
CA ASP A 66 -11.65 -9.30 -18.70
C ASP A 66 -10.47 -10.26 -18.90
N PRO A 67 -9.87 -10.80 -17.81
CA PRO A 67 -8.79 -11.77 -17.91
C PRO A 67 -9.18 -13.09 -18.56
N GLN A 68 -10.47 -13.42 -18.69
CA GLN A 68 -10.91 -14.65 -19.35
C GLN A 68 -10.60 -14.69 -20.85
N PHE A 69 -10.36 -13.52 -21.48
CA PHE A 69 -10.01 -13.46 -22.90
C PHE A 69 -8.56 -13.86 -23.21
N SER A 70 -7.67 -13.93 -22.21
CA SER A 70 -6.29 -14.38 -22.39
C SER A 70 -5.73 -14.97 -21.11
N MET A 71 -5.15 -16.16 -21.21
CA MET A 71 -4.53 -16.85 -20.07
C MET A 71 -3.29 -16.10 -19.54
N ASP A 72 -2.67 -15.28 -20.39
CA ASP A 72 -1.48 -14.51 -20.01
C ASP A 72 -1.80 -13.12 -19.47
N LEU A 73 -3.08 -12.77 -19.36
CA LEU A 73 -3.55 -11.45 -18.89
C LEU A 73 -3.96 -11.49 -17.43
N ILE A 74 -3.45 -10.54 -16.67
CA ILE A 74 -3.98 -10.23 -15.33
C ILE A 74 -4.45 -8.77 -15.27
N ASN A 75 -5.63 -8.56 -14.71
CA ASN A 75 -6.15 -7.22 -14.46
C ASN A 75 -5.96 -6.86 -12.99
N ILE A 76 -5.12 -5.85 -12.73
CA ILE A 76 -4.81 -5.32 -11.40
C ILE A 76 -5.27 -3.87 -11.24
N ALA A 77 -6.22 -3.43 -12.07
CA ALA A 77 -6.82 -2.11 -11.96
C ALA A 77 -7.66 -1.98 -10.68
N GLN A 78 -7.76 -0.77 -10.15
CA GLN A 78 -8.46 -0.46 -8.92
C GLN A 78 -9.36 0.75 -9.11
N SER A 79 -10.58 0.70 -8.55
CA SER A 79 -11.50 1.83 -8.61
C SER A 79 -10.86 3.11 -8.07
N SER A 80 -11.04 4.22 -8.82
CA SER A 80 -10.49 5.54 -8.49
C SER A 80 -8.96 5.58 -8.38
N GLU A 81 -8.26 4.70 -9.08
CA GLU A 81 -6.80 4.65 -9.06
C GLU A 81 -6.19 5.84 -9.82
N PRO A 82 -5.35 6.65 -9.17
CA PRO A 82 -4.62 7.72 -9.84
C PRO A 82 -3.42 7.17 -10.62
N TYR A 83 -2.97 7.90 -11.65
CA TYR A 83 -1.85 7.45 -12.50
C TYR A 83 -0.56 7.22 -11.71
N LEU A 84 -0.29 7.99 -10.68
CA LEU A 84 0.87 7.76 -9.82
C LEU A 84 0.84 6.36 -9.20
N ALA A 85 -0.32 5.89 -8.74
CA ALA A 85 -0.46 4.54 -8.18
C ALA A 85 -0.27 3.48 -9.27
N SER A 86 -0.85 3.67 -10.46
CA SER A 86 -0.64 2.80 -11.62
C SER A 86 0.83 2.73 -12.03
N TYR A 87 1.51 3.87 -12.10
CA TYR A 87 2.94 3.96 -12.40
C TYR A 87 3.78 3.17 -11.37
N LEU A 88 3.53 3.37 -10.08
CA LEU A 88 4.27 2.68 -9.03
C LEU A 88 4.04 1.16 -9.04
N LYS A 89 2.82 0.71 -9.34
CA LYS A 89 2.51 -0.71 -9.54
C LYS A 89 3.31 -1.28 -10.70
N ILE A 90 3.25 -0.64 -11.87
CA ILE A 90 3.97 -1.07 -13.07
C ILE A 90 5.47 -1.14 -12.79
N LYS A 91 6.05 -0.05 -12.26
CA LYS A 91 7.47 0.02 -11.90
C LYS A 91 7.87 -1.15 -11.01
N LYS A 92 7.12 -1.38 -9.93
CA LYS A 92 7.43 -2.43 -8.96
C LYS A 92 7.31 -3.83 -9.56
N ILE A 93 6.33 -4.06 -10.43
CA ILE A 93 6.16 -5.33 -11.13
C ILE A 93 7.30 -5.58 -12.10
N LEU A 94 7.65 -4.60 -12.92
CA LEU A 94 8.75 -4.72 -13.89
C LEU A 94 10.12 -4.91 -13.20
N GLU A 95 10.32 -4.31 -12.03
CA GLU A 95 11.53 -4.53 -11.22
C GLU A 95 11.59 -5.94 -10.61
N SER A 96 10.43 -6.56 -10.35
CA SER A 96 10.34 -7.85 -9.67
C SER A 96 10.15 -9.05 -10.61
N GLN A 97 9.64 -8.83 -11.82
CA GLN A 97 9.33 -9.86 -12.81
C GLN A 97 9.78 -9.45 -14.20
N SER A 98 10.62 -10.30 -14.79
CA SER A 98 11.11 -10.12 -16.16
C SER A 98 10.16 -10.64 -17.25
N GLU A 99 9.06 -11.31 -16.91
CA GLU A 99 8.18 -11.99 -17.88
C GLU A 99 7.05 -11.10 -18.43
N VAL A 100 6.81 -9.94 -17.83
CA VAL A 100 5.79 -9.01 -18.35
C VAL A 100 6.29 -8.33 -19.61
N GLU A 101 5.61 -8.59 -20.73
CA GLU A 101 5.95 -8.07 -22.06
C GLU A 101 5.05 -6.89 -22.47
N THR A 102 3.83 -6.83 -21.91
CA THR A 102 2.82 -5.84 -22.32
C THR A 102 2.11 -5.22 -21.12
N VAL A 103 1.96 -3.91 -21.15
CA VAL A 103 1.18 -3.15 -20.17
C VAL A 103 0.01 -2.47 -20.87
N VAL A 104 -1.21 -2.80 -20.43
CA VAL A 104 -2.43 -2.11 -20.85
C VAL A 104 -2.75 -1.06 -19.81
N LEU A 105 -2.54 0.22 -20.12
CA LEU A 105 -2.81 1.34 -19.23
C LEU A 105 -4.11 2.03 -19.62
N GLY A 106 -5.03 2.14 -18.67
CA GLY A 106 -6.26 2.90 -18.86
C GLY A 106 -6.01 4.40 -18.94
N LEU A 107 -6.49 5.05 -19.98
CA LEU A 107 -6.40 6.49 -20.16
C LEU A 107 -7.80 7.12 -20.10
N GLY A 108 -8.07 7.91 -19.08
CA GLY A 108 -9.28 8.71 -18.94
C GLY A 108 -8.96 10.19 -18.74
N TYR A 109 -9.77 11.10 -19.32
CA TYR A 109 -9.56 12.54 -19.14
C TYR A 109 -9.56 12.99 -17.68
N HIS A 110 -10.37 12.34 -16.85
CA HIS A 110 -10.44 12.63 -15.42
C HIS A 110 -9.13 12.28 -14.70
N ASN A 111 -8.38 11.29 -15.18
CA ASN A 111 -7.10 10.88 -14.61
C ASN A 111 -5.97 11.89 -14.91
N LEU A 112 -6.16 12.77 -15.91
CA LEU A 112 -5.22 13.87 -16.23
C LEU A 112 -5.52 15.13 -15.40
N SER A 113 -6.57 15.13 -14.60
CA SER A 113 -6.87 16.27 -13.74
C SER A 113 -6.00 16.25 -12.48
N GLY A 114 -5.49 17.42 -12.06
CA GLY A 114 -4.75 17.56 -10.80
C GLY A 114 -5.55 17.14 -9.56
N TYR A 115 -6.88 17.05 -9.64
CA TYR A 115 -7.73 16.51 -8.60
C TYR A 115 -7.46 15.01 -8.34
N TYR A 116 -7.20 14.23 -9.40
CA TYR A 116 -6.93 12.80 -9.26
C TYR A 116 -5.56 12.52 -8.64
N ASP A 117 -4.56 13.32 -8.99
CA ASP A 117 -3.23 13.23 -8.36
C ASP A 117 -3.31 13.61 -6.89
N GLN A 118 -4.11 14.62 -6.55
CA GLN A 118 -4.35 15.02 -5.17
C GLN A 118 -5.07 13.94 -4.35
N LYS A 119 -5.90 13.08 -4.96
CA LYS A 119 -6.59 12.00 -4.22
C LYS A 119 -5.64 11.05 -3.50
N LEU A 120 -4.49 10.76 -4.07
CA LEU A 120 -3.48 9.96 -3.37
C LEU A 120 -2.87 10.71 -2.18
N LEU A 121 -2.87 12.03 -2.24
CA LEU A 121 -2.16 12.93 -1.33
C LEU A 121 -3.08 13.57 -0.28
N THR A 122 -4.41 13.55 -0.49
CA THR A 122 -5.39 14.18 0.41
C THR A 122 -6.14 13.17 1.28
N ASN A 123 -6.81 13.66 2.33
CA ASN A 123 -7.56 12.83 3.27
C ASN A 123 -8.77 12.10 2.68
N GLU A 124 -9.20 12.44 1.46
CA GLU A 124 -10.44 11.92 0.87
C GLU A 124 -10.35 10.45 0.41
N SER A 125 -9.14 9.90 0.25
CA SER A 125 -8.98 8.51 -0.17
C SER A 125 -7.92 7.75 0.62
N THR A 126 -8.13 7.65 1.93
CA THR A 126 -7.26 6.88 2.83
C THR A 126 -7.05 5.44 2.37
N ALA A 127 -8.08 4.80 1.84
CA ALA A 127 -7.99 3.41 1.38
C ALA A 127 -7.04 3.24 0.18
N ILE A 128 -7.07 4.16 -0.80
CA ILE A 128 -6.16 4.12 -1.95
C ILE A 128 -4.73 4.37 -1.49
N PHE A 129 -4.52 5.36 -0.63
CA PHE A 129 -3.21 5.67 -0.07
C PHE A 129 -2.68 4.48 0.75
N ASP A 130 -3.46 3.96 1.69
CA ASP A 130 -3.08 2.84 2.55
C ASP A 130 -2.76 1.57 1.74
N ASN A 131 -3.47 1.33 0.65
CA ASN A 131 -3.22 0.20 -0.23
C ASN A 131 -1.93 0.35 -1.04
N ASN A 132 -1.56 1.58 -1.40
CA ASN A 132 -0.42 1.83 -2.28
C ASN A 132 0.82 2.38 -1.56
N ILE A 133 0.75 2.67 -0.26
CA ILE A 133 1.85 3.30 0.50
C ILE A 133 3.16 2.52 0.42
N GLN A 134 3.10 1.21 0.29
CA GLN A 134 4.31 0.37 0.21
C GLN A 134 4.96 0.40 -1.18
N LEU A 135 4.23 0.87 -2.20
CA LEU A 135 4.76 1.10 -3.53
C LEU A 135 5.51 2.43 -3.60
N LEU A 136 5.22 3.34 -2.65
CA LEU A 136 5.87 4.63 -2.56
C LEU A 136 7.28 4.45 -2.01
N GLY A 137 8.28 4.68 -2.85
CA GLY A 137 9.67 4.75 -2.44
C GLY A 137 10.03 6.13 -1.85
N THR A 138 11.17 6.23 -1.19
CA THR A 138 11.64 7.50 -0.62
C THR A 138 11.89 8.58 -1.68
N TYR A 139 12.28 8.17 -2.89
CA TYR A 139 12.51 9.10 -4.00
C TYR A 139 11.20 9.70 -4.51
N GLU A 140 10.19 8.87 -4.71
CA GLU A 140 8.87 9.30 -5.13
C GLU A 140 8.24 10.24 -4.10
N LEU A 141 8.52 10.02 -2.81
CA LEU A 141 8.06 10.86 -1.71
C LEU A 141 8.72 12.24 -1.71
N SER A 142 10.01 12.34 -1.99
CA SER A 142 10.75 13.60 -1.95
C SER A 142 10.36 14.60 -3.04
N ASN A 143 9.82 14.10 -4.16
CA ASN A 143 9.47 14.91 -5.34
C ASN A 143 8.02 15.42 -5.36
N GLN A 144 7.24 15.08 -4.34
CA GLN A 144 5.84 15.48 -4.28
C GLN A 144 5.56 16.23 -2.96
N SER A 145 4.67 17.21 -2.98
CA SER A 145 4.21 17.94 -1.79
C SER A 145 3.35 17.01 -0.93
N TYR A 146 3.97 16.08 -0.20
CA TYR A 146 3.27 15.18 0.68
C TYR A 146 2.89 15.84 1.99
N ASP A 147 1.72 15.48 2.47
CA ASP A 147 1.42 15.55 3.89
C ASP A 147 2.26 14.48 4.62
N PHE A 148 3.40 14.91 5.13
CA PHE A 148 4.38 14.04 5.82
C PHE A 148 3.76 13.36 7.04
N GLU A 149 2.88 14.05 7.77
CA GLU A 149 2.19 13.49 8.94
C GLU A 149 1.31 12.31 8.52
N ARG A 150 0.56 12.46 7.44
CA ARG A 150 -0.29 11.39 6.89
C ARG A 150 0.54 10.20 6.44
N TYR A 151 1.66 10.43 5.77
CA TYR A 151 2.57 9.36 5.39
C TYR A 151 3.06 8.59 6.61
N VAL A 152 3.57 9.29 7.62
CA VAL A 152 4.08 8.66 8.84
C VAL A 152 2.98 7.88 9.54
N ASN A 153 1.78 8.42 9.68
CA ASN A 153 0.65 7.76 10.32
C ASN A 153 0.24 6.49 9.55
N SER A 154 0.15 6.55 8.23
CA SER A 154 -0.18 5.40 7.41
C SER A 154 0.94 4.36 7.40
N PHE A 155 2.21 4.79 7.34
CA PHE A 155 3.36 3.90 7.46
C PHE A 155 3.39 3.19 8.81
N LEU A 156 3.23 3.90 9.91
CA LEU A 156 3.19 3.31 11.24
C LEU A 156 2.06 2.29 11.34
N LYS A 157 0.85 2.65 10.94
CA LYS A 157 -0.32 1.77 10.97
C LYS A 157 -0.11 0.51 10.13
N ASN A 158 0.36 0.66 8.91
CA ASN A 158 0.42 -0.44 7.94
C ASN A 158 1.73 -1.25 7.99
N GLN A 159 2.80 -0.70 8.57
CA GLN A 159 4.11 -1.36 8.59
C GLN A 159 4.57 -1.76 9.99
N CYS A 160 4.26 -0.96 11.01
CA CYS A 160 4.86 -1.12 12.33
C CYS A 160 3.93 -1.78 13.35
N ILE A 161 2.63 -1.45 13.32
CA ILE A 161 1.71 -1.83 14.39
C ILE A 161 1.22 -3.27 14.24
N TYR A 162 0.90 -3.70 13.00
CA TYR A 162 0.34 -5.03 12.76
C TYR A 162 1.09 -5.77 11.64
N PRO A 163 1.29 -7.09 11.77
CA PRO A 163 1.72 -7.90 10.66
C PRO A 163 0.58 -7.99 9.62
N GLN A 164 0.86 -7.59 8.39
CA GLN A 164 -0.09 -7.60 7.26
C GLN A 164 -0.15 -9.00 6.64
N LEU A 165 -0.78 -9.94 7.33
CA LEU A 165 -0.87 -11.36 6.90
C LEU A 165 -1.79 -11.56 5.69
N LYS A 166 -2.68 -10.63 5.40
CA LYS A 166 -3.56 -10.70 4.22
C LYS A 166 -2.82 -10.19 2.99
N LYS A 167 -3.02 -10.89 1.86
CA LYS A 167 -2.55 -10.38 0.56
C LYS A 167 -3.08 -8.96 0.35
N ARG A 168 -2.18 -8.07 -0.05
CA ARG A 168 -2.55 -6.71 -0.37
C ARG A 168 -3.39 -6.70 -1.64
N TYR A 169 -4.44 -5.92 -1.64
CA TYR A 169 -5.26 -5.71 -2.83
C TYR A 169 -4.54 -4.75 -3.78
N LEU A 170 -3.97 -5.28 -4.84
CA LEU A 170 -3.39 -4.47 -5.92
C LEU A 170 -4.44 -3.97 -6.90
N GLY A 171 -5.56 -4.63 -6.96
CA GLY A 171 -6.63 -4.46 -7.89
C GLY A 171 -7.09 -5.82 -8.43
N ALA A 172 -8.22 -5.86 -9.12
CA ALA A 172 -8.73 -7.04 -9.79
C ALA A 172 -9.78 -6.66 -10.82
N TYR A 173 -10.00 -7.54 -11.80
CA TYR A 173 -11.17 -7.47 -12.67
C TYR A 173 -12.47 -7.52 -11.86
N LYS A 174 -13.44 -6.72 -12.26
CA LYS A 174 -14.78 -6.76 -11.69
C LYS A 174 -15.81 -6.81 -12.82
N ALA A 175 -16.46 -7.96 -12.95
CA ALA A 175 -17.54 -8.13 -13.90
C ALA A 175 -18.63 -7.04 -13.77
N THR A 176 -19.09 -6.55 -14.88
CA THR A 176 -20.21 -5.60 -14.91
C THR A 176 -21.52 -6.35 -14.77
N ARG A 177 -22.58 -5.63 -14.40
CA ARG A 177 -23.93 -6.22 -14.29
C ARG A 177 -24.43 -6.79 -15.63
N SER A 178 -23.99 -6.22 -16.76
CA SER A 178 -24.27 -6.70 -18.11
C SER A 178 -23.57 -8.02 -18.43
N ASP A 179 -22.37 -8.23 -17.92
CA ASP A 179 -21.63 -9.46 -18.14
C ASP A 179 -22.24 -10.63 -17.36
N LEU A 180 -22.68 -10.36 -16.13
CA LEU A 180 -23.42 -11.34 -15.32
C LEU A 180 -24.75 -11.74 -15.96
N ALA A 181 -25.48 -10.77 -16.52
CA ALA A 181 -26.73 -11.05 -17.22
C ALA A 181 -26.54 -11.88 -18.51
N LYS A 182 -25.42 -11.68 -19.22
CA LYS A 182 -25.09 -12.51 -20.41
C LYS A 182 -24.68 -13.93 -20.03
N ALA A 183 -23.96 -14.10 -18.92
CA ALA A 183 -23.60 -15.42 -18.42
C ALA A 183 -24.84 -16.23 -18.02
N ASP A 184 -25.85 -15.59 -17.39
CA ASP A 184 -27.11 -16.25 -17.03
C ASP A 184 -27.97 -16.66 -18.23
N LEU A 185 -27.83 -15.99 -19.38
CA LEU A 185 -28.58 -16.31 -20.61
C LEU A 185 -27.89 -17.40 -21.46
N SER A 186 -26.67 -17.80 -21.12
CA SER A 186 -25.86 -18.80 -21.84
C SER A 186 -25.92 -20.20 -21.20
N GLN A 187 -26.64 -20.34 -20.10
CA GLN A 187 -26.95 -21.61 -19.45
C GLN A 187 -28.34 -22.10 -19.85
#